data_c806dfc86a23a94473cdde3d23b07d10
#
_entry.id   c806dfc86a23a94473cdde3d23b07d10
#
_cell.length_a   1.000
_cell.length_b   1.000
_cell.length_c   1.000
_cell.angle_alpha   90.00
_cell.angle_beta   90.00
_cell.angle_gamma   90.00
#
_symmetry.space_group_name_H-M   'P 1'
#
loop_
_entity.id
_entity.type
_entity.pdbx_description
1 polymer ?
#
loop_
_entity_poly.entity_id
_entity_poly.type
_entity_poly.pdbx_seq_one_letter_code
_entity_poly.pdbx_strand_id
1 'polypeptide(L)'
;MARNIIARDLFEAGRNETDKKGEDKRKKILEDAETCVCTDRNLLYGEPEDSFRVITAFWREYLTTHCMRDGKLELEEIDSMNMMIMFKMARITTAKKASRDSYVDLCGYAAIAGEEVSE
;
A
#
# COMPACT_ATOMS: atom_id res chain seq x y z
N MET A 1 5.01 -20.97 -17.62
CA MET A 1 5.59 -19.75 -18.16
C MET A 1 7.10 -19.87 -18.19
N ALA A 2 7.69 -19.51 -19.31
CA ALA A 2 9.12 -19.70 -19.59
C ALA A 2 10.04 -19.02 -18.54
N ARG A 3 9.68 -17.84 -18.05
CA ARG A 3 10.47 -17.11 -17.05
C ARG A 3 10.60 -17.86 -15.73
N ASN A 4 9.55 -18.52 -15.29
CA ASN A 4 9.56 -19.26 -14.03
C ASN A 4 10.39 -20.53 -14.11
N ILE A 5 10.37 -21.18 -15.27
CA ILE A 5 11.15 -22.40 -15.54
C ILE A 5 12.64 -22.05 -15.54
N ILE A 6 13.03 -20.98 -16.24
CA ILE A 6 14.44 -20.53 -16.31
C ILE A 6 14.97 -20.14 -14.93
N ALA A 7 14.16 -19.41 -14.15
CA ALA A 7 14.54 -19.02 -12.79
C ALA A 7 14.72 -20.25 -11.90
N ARG A 8 13.86 -21.25 -12.06
CA ARG A 8 13.93 -22.50 -11.31
C ARG A 8 15.20 -23.29 -11.65
N ASP A 9 15.52 -23.39 -12.94
CA ASP A 9 16.71 -24.08 -13.40
C ASP A 9 17.99 -23.41 -12.88
N LEU A 10 18.04 -22.08 -12.89
CA LEU A 10 19.12 -21.31 -12.30
C LEU A 10 19.27 -21.57 -10.81
N PHE A 11 18.18 -21.73 -10.10
CA PHE A 11 18.19 -22.06 -8.68
C PHE A 11 18.72 -23.47 -8.42
N GLU A 12 18.38 -24.42 -9.25
CA GLU A 12 18.80 -25.81 -9.10
C GLU A 12 20.24 -26.04 -9.52
N ALA A 13 20.75 -25.26 -10.47
CA ALA A 13 22.07 -25.49 -11.10
C ALA A 13 23.27 -25.00 -10.29
N GLY A 14 23.09 -24.23 -9.22
CA GLY A 14 24.25 -23.81 -8.42
C GLY A 14 23.97 -22.65 -7.49
N ARG A 15 23.32 -22.93 -6.41
CA ARG A 15 23.13 -21.93 -5.33
C ARG A 15 24.45 -21.72 -4.62
N ASN A 16 24.92 -20.49 -4.63
CA ASN A 16 26.03 -20.07 -3.78
C ASN A 16 25.49 -19.49 -2.46
N GLU A 17 26.39 -19.14 -1.54
CA GLU A 17 26.03 -18.59 -0.23
C GLU A 17 25.26 -17.27 -0.33
N THR A 18 25.55 -16.47 -1.35
CA THR A 18 24.86 -15.18 -1.60
C THR A 18 23.40 -15.41 -1.97
N ASP A 19 23.11 -16.44 -2.78
CA ASP A 19 21.75 -16.80 -3.18
C ASP A 19 20.94 -17.29 -1.98
N LYS A 20 21.57 -18.10 -1.10
CA LYS A 20 20.95 -18.57 0.14
C LYS A 20 20.61 -17.41 1.07
N LYS A 21 21.50 -16.44 1.23
CA LYS A 21 21.24 -15.24 2.04
C LYS A 21 20.06 -14.44 1.50
N GLY A 22 19.98 -14.27 0.18
CA GLY A 22 18.87 -13.57 -0.46
C GLY A 22 17.56 -14.31 -0.28
N GLU A 23 17.58 -15.64 -0.37
CA GLU A 23 16.42 -16.49 -0.16
C GLU A 23 15.93 -16.40 1.29
N ASP A 24 16.85 -16.46 2.27
CA ASP A 24 16.53 -16.34 3.69
C ASP A 24 15.92 -14.98 4.02
N LYS A 25 16.43 -13.91 3.42
CA LYS A 25 15.86 -12.56 3.59
C LYS A 25 14.45 -12.46 3.04
N ARG A 26 14.21 -13.03 1.87
CA ARG A 26 12.87 -13.04 1.28
C ARG A 26 11.89 -13.84 2.13
N LYS A 27 12.33 -14.98 2.64
CA LYS A 27 11.53 -15.83 3.52
C LYS A 27 11.13 -15.06 4.78
N LYS A 28 12.08 -14.36 5.38
CA LYS A 28 11.81 -13.54 6.57
C LYS A 28 10.78 -12.46 6.31
N ILE A 29 10.87 -11.80 5.16
CA ILE A 29 9.88 -10.79 4.75
C ILE A 29 8.48 -11.42 4.65
N LEU A 30 8.38 -12.60 4.04
CA LEU A 30 7.11 -13.29 3.90
C LEU A 30 6.52 -13.71 5.26
N GLU A 31 7.36 -14.18 6.17
CA GLU A 31 6.95 -14.54 7.52
C GLU A 31 6.44 -13.31 8.29
N ASP A 32 7.18 -12.21 8.21
CA ASP A 32 6.78 -10.96 8.86
C ASP A 32 5.48 -10.42 8.27
N ALA A 33 5.32 -10.52 6.96
CA ALA A 33 4.09 -10.12 6.28
C ALA A 33 2.90 -10.97 6.72
N GLU A 34 3.09 -12.29 6.84
CA GLU A 34 2.06 -13.21 7.33
C GLU A 34 1.59 -12.79 8.72
N THR A 35 2.51 -12.53 9.64
CA THR A 35 2.19 -12.08 10.99
C THR A 35 1.39 -10.77 10.97
N CYS A 36 1.82 -9.80 10.18
CA CYS A 36 1.12 -8.51 10.08
C CYS A 36 -0.29 -8.65 9.52
N VAL A 37 -0.46 -9.43 8.46
CA VAL A 37 -1.75 -9.56 7.76
C VAL A 37 -2.73 -10.42 8.53
N CYS A 38 -2.25 -11.49 9.15
CA CYS A 38 -3.12 -12.47 9.77
C CYS A 38 -3.46 -12.18 11.24
N THR A 39 -2.65 -11.36 11.92
CA THR A 39 -2.86 -11.13 13.36
C THR A 39 -2.84 -9.65 13.73
N ASP A 40 -1.68 -9.01 13.65
CA ASP A 40 -1.47 -7.69 14.25
C ASP A 40 -2.32 -6.59 13.65
N ARG A 41 -2.44 -6.55 12.33
CA ARG A 41 -3.20 -5.50 11.64
C ARG A 41 -4.69 -5.58 11.91
N ASN A 42 -5.24 -6.80 11.96
CA ASN A 42 -6.68 -6.99 12.18
C ASN A 42 -7.11 -6.56 13.57
N LEU A 43 -6.22 -6.67 14.54
CA LEU A 43 -6.49 -6.21 15.91
C LEU A 43 -6.57 -4.69 15.99
N LEU A 44 -5.78 -3.98 15.19
CA LEU A 44 -5.67 -2.53 15.25
C LEU A 44 -6.51 -1.82 14.19
N TYR A 45 -6.44 -2.28 12.95
CA TYR A 45 -7.03 -1.60 11.80
C TYR A 45 -8.33 -2.19 11.30
N GLY A 46 -8.82 -3.27 11.91
CA GLY A 46 -10.01 -3.98 11.45
C GLY A 46 -9.70 -4.95 10.31
N GLU A 47 -10.73 -5.54 9.76
CA GLU A 47 -10.57 -6.51 8.68
C GLU A 47 -10.14 -5.84 7.38
N PRO A 48 -9.20 -6.45 6.63
CA PRO A 48 -8.73 -5.88 5.36
C PRO A 48 -9.86 -5.59 4.37
N GLU A 49 -10.88 -6.44 4.32
CA GLU A 49 -12.02 -6.30 3.41
C GLU A 49 -12.75 -4.97 3.63
N ASP A 50 -12.98 -4.61 4.88
CA ASP A 50 -13.66 -3.36 5.23
C ASP A 50 -12.81 -2.15 4.85
N SER A 51 -11.52 -2.20 5.16
CA SER A 51 -10.61 -1.11 4.85
C SER A 51 -10.51 -0.88 3.34
N PHE A 52 -10.33 -1.95 2.55
CA PHE A 52 -10.22 -1.83 1.10
C PHE A 52 -11.53 -1.38 0.46
N ARG A 53 -12.67 -1.78 1.01
CA ARG A 53 -13.97 -1.30 0.53
C ARG A 53 -14.08 0.22 0.66
N VAL A 54 -13.68 0.76 1.80
CA VAL A 54 -13.73 2.21 2.05
C VAL A 54 -12.68 2.94 1.21
N ILE A 55 -11.46 2.41 1.11
CA ILE A 55 -10.41 2.97 0.25
C ILE A 55 -10.92 3.07 -1.19
N THR A 56 -11.50 1.98 -1.70
CA THR A 56 -12.02 1.95 -3.07
C THR A 56 -13.10 2.99 -3.29
N ALA A 57 -14.01 3.14 -2.33
CA ALA A 57 -15.09 4.13 -2.41
C ALA A 57 -14.53 5.56 -2.44
N PHE A 58 -13.58 5.87 -1.57
CA PHE A 58 -12.94 7.19 -1.53
C PHE A 58 -12.17 7.48 -2.82
N TRP A 59 -11.38 6.54 -3.29
CA TRP A 59 -10.57 6.70 -4.49
C TRP A 59 -11.44 6.82 -5.74
N ARG A 60 -12.50 6.03 -5.83
CA ARG A 60 -13.42 6.10 -6.98
C ARG A 60 -14.07 7.47 -7.06
N GLU A 61 -14.58 7.97 -5.94
CA GLU A 61 -15.21 9.29 -5.91
C GLU A 61 -14.20 10.39 -6.27
N TYR A 62 -13.00 10.32 -5.73
CA TYR A 62 -11.95 11.28 -6.04
C TYR A 62 -11.59 11.25 -7.53
N LEU A 63 -11.31 10.06 -8.06
CA LEU A 63 -10.88 9.90 -9.44
C LEU A 63 -11.96 10.35 -10.43
N THR A 64 -13.21 9.98 -10.18
CA THR A 64 -14.31 10.34 -11.09
C THR A 64 -14.65 11.81 -11.02
N THR A 65 -14.54 12.42 -9.86
CA THR A 65 -14.90 13.83 -9.66
C THR A 65 -13.76 14.76 -10.05
N HIS A 66 -12.53 14.41 -9.70
CA HIS A 66 -11.40 15.33 -9.80
C HIS A 66 -10.46 15.03 -10.97
N CYS A 67 -10.31 13.78 -11.35
CA CYS A 67 -9.30 13.38 -12.34
C CYS A 67 -9.85 13.05 -13.72
N MET A 68 -11.16 12.95 -13.89
CA MET A 68 -11.76 12.67 -15.19
C MET A 68 -11.97 13.97 -15.98
N ARG A 69 -11.42 14.01 -17.19
CA ARG A 69 -11.57 15.15 -18.11
C ARG A 69 -11.89 14.62 -19.49
N ASP A 70 -13.03 15.01 -20.02
CA ASP A 70 -13.48 14.60 -21.36
C ASP A 70 -13.46 13.08 -21.55
N GLY A 71 -13.87 12.35 -20.52
CA GLY A 71 -13.91 10.88 -20.53
C GLY A 71 -12.56 10.20 -20.36
N LYS A 72 -11.50 10.96 -20.05
CA LYS A 72 -10.15 10.41 -19.85
C LYS A 72 -9.68 10.66 -18.44
N LEU A 73 -8.96 9.67 -17.90
CA LEU A 73 -8.32 9.78 -16.60
C LEU A 73 -6.99 10.51 -16.75
N GLU A 74 -6.86 11.62 -16.06
CA GLU A 74 -5.62 12.41 -16.01
C GLU A 74 -5.14 12.48 -14.57
N LEU A 75 -3.93 11.95 -14.33
CA LEU A 75 -3.33 11.90 -13.00
C LEU A 75 -2.03 12.71 -12.96
N GLU A 76 -1.90 13.49 -11.90
CA GLU A 76 -0.66 14.20 -11.56
C GLU A 76 -0.12 13.65 -10.22
N GLU A 77 1.11 14.04 -9.86
CA GLU A 77 1.72 13.55 -8.62
C GLU A 77 0.92 13.93 -7.38
N ILE A 78 0.31 15.13 -7.38
CA ILE A 78 -0.51 15.58 -6.26
C ILE A 78 -1.72 14.66 -6.04
N ASP A 79 -2.24 14.06 -7.10
CA ASP A 79 -3.38 13.14 -6.97
C ASP A 79 -3.01 11.90 -6.16
N SER A 80 -1.79 11.38 -6.35
CA SER A 80 -1.33 10.25 -5.56
C SER A 80 -1.15 10.63 -4.09
N MET A 81 -0.68 11.84 -3.80
CA MET A 81 -0.57 12.34 -2.43
C MET A 81 -1.95 12.44 -1.78
N ASN A 82 -2.91 12.99 -2.50
CA ASN A 82 -4.30 13.08 -2.02
C ASN A 82 -4.92 11.69 -1.81
N MET A 83 -4.62 10.74 -2.69
CA MET A 83 -5.09 9.36 -2.54
C MET A 83 -4.49 8.68 -1.31
N MET A 84 -3.26 9.01 -0.94
CA MET A 84 -2.64 8.51 0.28
C MET A 84 -3.29 9.12 1.53
N ILE A 85 -3.69 10.38 1.49
CA ILE A 85 -4.47 11.00 2.56
C ILE A 85 -5.77 10.24 2.76
N MET A 86 -6.48 9.95 1.69
CA MET A 86 -7.73 9.17 1.73
C MET A 86 -7.51 7.73 2.23
N PHE A 87 -6.39 7.13 1.87
CA PHE A 87 -6.00 5.82 2.38
C PHE A 87 -5.91 5.84 3.91
N LYS A 88 -5.26 6.84 4.47
CA LYS A 88 -5.15 6.98 5.93
C LYS A 88 -6.50 7.29 6.56
N MET A 89 -7.33 8.10 5.91
CA MET A 89 -8.69 8.37 6.40
C MET A 89 -9.54 7.10 6.39
N ALA A 90 -9.40 6.26 5.37
CA ALA A 90 -10.09 4.97 5.32
C ALA A 90 -9.67 4.07 6.49
N ARG A 91 -8.40 4.06 6.83
CA ARG A 91 -7.89 3.30 7.99
C ARG A 91 -8.47 3.82 9.29
N ILE A 92 -8.56 5.14 9.45
CA ILE A 92 -9.19 5.75 10.62
C ILE A 92 -10.67 5.35 10.70
N THR A 93 -11.36 5.37 9.57
CA THR A 93 -12.79 5.07 9.48
C THR A 93 -13.10 3.63 9.89
N THR A 94 -12.26 2.68 9.51
CA THR A 94 -12.50 1.25 9.73
C THR A 94 -11.73 0.66 10.91
N ALA A 95 -10.91 1.44 11.60
CA ALA A 95 -10.11 0.98 12.72
C ALA A 95 -10.98 0.57 13.90
N LYS A 96 -10.68 -0.55 14.51
CA LYS A 96 -11.31 -1.00 15.75
C LYS A 96 -10.87 -0.15 16.94
N LYS A 97 -9.68 0.42 16.86
CA LYS A 97 -9.11 1.27 17.89
C LYS A 97 -8.41 2.45 17.24
N ALA A 98 -8.61 3.63 17.78
CA ALA A 98 -7.96 4.84 17.27
C ALA A 98 -6.43 4.70 17.32
N SER A 99 -5.78 5.08 16.24
CA SER A 99 -4.33 5.03 16.12
C SER A 99 -3.77 6.43 15.86
N ARG A 100 -2.90 6.85 16.75
CA ARG A 100 -2.19 8.12 16.60
C ARG A 100 -1.36 8.14 15.31
N ASP A 101 -0.76 7.01 14.96
CA ASP A 101 0.09 6.90 13.77
C ASP A 101 -0.66 7.19 12.47
N SER A 102 -1.92 6.79 12.38
CA SER A 102 -2.75 7.10 11.20
C SER A 102 -2.94 8.59 11.01
N TYR A 103 -3.16 9.32 12.09
CA TYR A 103 -3.29 10.78 12.04
C TYR A 103 -1.96 11.46 11.72
N VAL A 104 -0.86 10.97 12.29
CA VAL A 104 0.49 11.50 11.98
C VAL A 104 0.80 11.31 10.50
N ASP A 105 0.55 10.12 9.96
CA ASP A 105 0.78 9.81 8.55
C ASP A 105 -0.10 10.67 7.65
N LEU A 106 -1.37 10.82 8.00
CA LEU A 106 -2.31 11.67 7.25
C LEU A 106 -1.78 13.11 7.19
N CYS A 107 -1.37 13.65 8.32
CA CYS A 107 -0.80 14.99 8.39
C CYS A 107 0.48 15.11 7.55
N GLY A 108 1.31 14.09 7.55
CA GLY A 108 2.53 14.05 6.75
C GLY A 108 2.23 14.12 5.26
N TYR A 109 1.33 13.30 4.79
CA TYR A 109 0.91 13.32 3.38
C TYR A 109 0.25 14.67 3.01
N ALA A 110 -0.57 15.21 3.90
CA ALA A 110 -1.20 16.50 3.68
C ALA A 110 -0.17 17.63 3.59
N ALA A 111 0.85 17.60 4.43
CA ALA A 111 1.92 18.58 4.39
C ALA A 111 2.70 18.53 3.06
N ILE A 112 3.01 17.34 2.59
CA ILE A 112 3.69 17.12 1.31
C ILE A 112 2.82 17.63 0.15
N ALA A 113 1.55 17.28 0.14
CA ALA A 113 0.61 17.74 -0.89
C ALA A 113 0.43 19.26 -0.84
N GLY A 114 0.34 19.82 0.35
CA GLY A 114 0.19 21.26 0.53
C GLY A 114 1.39 22.05 0.02
N GLU A 115 2.59 21.49 0.15
CA GLU A 115 3.82 22.10 -0.40
C GLU A 115 3.73 22.23 -1.92
N GLU A 116 3.17 21.23 -2.61
CA GLU A 116 3.00 21.27 -4.07
C GLU A 116 2.05 22.36 -4.54
N VAL A 117 1.09 22.76 -3.71
CA VAL A 117 0.10 23.80 -4.04
C VAL A 117 0.53 25.17 -3.55
N SER A 118 1.58 25.25 -2.75
CA SER A 118 2.04 26.50 -2.16
C SER A 118 2.61 27.45 -3.20
N GLU A 119 2.29 28.69 -3.06
CA GLU A 119 2.74 29.76 -3.93
C GLU A 119 4.21 30.10 -3.69
#